data_c6b5509120debd28f01585a1d9cede76
#
_entry.id   c6b5509120debd28f01585a1d9cede76
#
_cell.length_a   1.000
_cell.length_b   1.000
_cell.length_c   1.000
_cell.angle_alpha   90.00
_cell.angle_beta   90.00
_cell.angle_gamma   90.00
#
_symmetry.space_group_name_H-M   'P 1'
#
loop_
_entity.id
_entity.type
_entity.pdbx_description
1 polymer ?
#
loop_
_entity_poly.entity_id
_entity_poly.type
_entity_poly.pdbx_seq_one_letter_code
_entity_poly.pdbx_strand_id
1 'polypeptide(L)'
;NFNITKNNDTDLKKDILSDRYKAVRKYNLDSDKVVPQNDKRMDHVVVIYNPSGSLGTGFYVTPDLVLTNYHVVEGAKFMEIKAYNGSETFGKVVKTDVRLDLALIKVQQIGNPASFFSGSIPLGSTIEAIGHPKGLEFSITRGVVSAIREVQDAYGIGGKKVTFIQTDAALNSGNSGGPLFLNNKVIGVNNNKRVGEDVEGLAFSIHYHEVENFLKEDF
;
A
#
# COMPACT_ATOMS: atom_id res chain seq x y z
N ASN A 1 16.75 -3.12 37.65
CA ASN A 1 17.83 -2.93 36.67
C ASN A 1 17.60 -3.90 35.53
N PHE A 2 16.85 -3.50 34.52
CA PHE A 2 16.77 -4.22 33.24
C PHE A 2 17.75 -3.58 32.26
N ASN A 3 18.85 -4.27 32.01
CA ASN A 3 19.76 -3.94 30.92
C ASN A 3 19.07 -4.27 29.59
N ILE A 4 18.66 -3.24 28.86
CA ILE A 4 18.24 -3.37 27.45
C ILE A 4 19.54 -3.33 26.64
N THR A 5 19.98 -4.49 26.20
CA THR A 5 21.15 -4.65 25.34
C THR A 5 20.85 -4.08 23.95
N LYS A 6 21.73 -3.19 23.48
CA LYS A 6 21.72 -2.49 22.17
C LYS A 6 22.02 -3.39 20.96
N ASN A 7 21.69 -4.68 20.98
CA ASN A 7 22.14 -5.63 19.94
C ASN A 7 21.08 -6.00 18.88
N ASN A 8 19.89 -5.35 18.87
CA ASN A 8 18.79 -5.84 18.03
C ASN A 8 18.75 -5.31 16.58
N ASP A 9 19.46 -4.22 16.25
CA ASP A 9 19.35 -3.63 14.90
C ASP A 9 20.20 -4.34 13.82
N THR A 10 21.32 -4.92 14.21
CA THR A 10 22.24 -5.62 13.29
C THR A 10 21.75 -7.04 12.97
N ASP A 11 21.13 -7.71 13.92
CA ASP A 11 20.56 -9.06 13.71
C ASP A 11 19.25 -8.99 12.92
N LEU A 12 18.40 -7.97 13.15
CA LEU A 12 17.21 -7.72 12.34
C LEU A 12 17.55 -7.46 10.86
N LYS A 13 18.62 -6.69 10.59
CA LYS A 13 19.07 -6.47 9.20
C LYS A 13 19.55 -7.75 8.54
N LYS A 14 20.19 -8.67 9.26
CA LYS A 14 20.64 -9.96 8.72
C LYS A 14 19.47 -10.90 8.41
N ASP A 15 18.46 -10.96 9.28
CA ASP A 15 17.29 -11.83 9.09
C ASP A 15 16.38 -11.33 7.96
N ILE A 16 16.24 -10.01 7.80
CA ILE A 16 15.45 -9.40 6.72
C ILE A 16 16.17 -9.47 5.38
N LEU A 17 17.52 -9.44 5.38
CA LEU A 17 18.36 -9.57 4.18
C LEU A 17 18.70 -11.04 3.85
N SER A 18 17.90 -12.01 4.32
CA SER A 18 18.10 -13.43 4.00
C SER A 18 18.05 -13.67 2.48
N ASP A 19 18.68 -14.78 2.04
CA ASP A 19 18.76 -15.13 0.61
C ASP A 19 17.40 -15.29 -0.08
N ARG A 20 16.29 -15.47 0.67
CA ARG A 20 14.91 -15.44 0.17
C ARG A 20 14.49 -14.04 -0.27
N TYR A 21 14.91 -13.00 0.46
CA TYR A 21 14.64 -11.61 0.09
C TYR A 21 15.38 -11.20 -1.19
N LYS A 22 16.60 -11.73 -1.40
CA LYS A 22 17.34 -11.57 -2.65
C LYS A 22 16.66 -12.25 -3.84
N ALA A 23 15.85 -13.28 -3.60
CA ALA A 23 15.16 -14.00 -4.68
C ALA A 23 14.00 -13.21 -5.29
N VAL A 24 13.35 -12.30 -4.55
CA VAL A 24 12.32 -11.39 -5.10
C VAL A 24 12.95 -10.29 -5.94
N ARG A 25 14.14 -9.83 -5.59
CA ARG A 25 14.95 -8.94 -6.46
C ARG A 25 15.47 -9.63 -7.73
N LYS A 26 15.17 -10.92 -7.93
CA LYS A 26 15.61 -11.71 -9.07
C LYS A 26 14.85 -11.46 -10.39
N TYR A 27 13.77 -10.70 -10.37
CA TYR A 27 13.41 -9.98 -11.59
C TYR A 27 14.51 -8.95 -11.82
N ASN A 28 15.22 -9.09 -12.89
CA ASN A 28 16.44 -8.35 -13.27
C ASN A 28 16.14 -6.86 -13.52
N LEU A 29 15.55 -6.20 -12.52
CA LEU A 29 15.16 -4.79 -12.51
C LEU A 29 16.34 -3.86 -12.19
N ASP A 30 17.55 -4.43 -11.99
CA ASP A 30 18.77 -3.63 -11.83
C ASP A 30 19.09 -2.77 -13.07
N SER A 31 18.44 -3.04 -14.22
CA SER A 31 18.54 -2.24 -15.44
C SER A 31 17.41 -1.19 -15.59
N ASP A 32 16.25 -1.41 -14.96
CA ASP A 32 15.07 -0.57 -15.18
C ASP A 32 14.93 0.46 -14.07
N LYS A 33 15.86 1.43 -14.06
CA LYS A 33 15.77 2.55 -13.12
C LYS A 33 14.64 3.49 -13.52
N VAL A 34 13.76 3.82 -12.58
CA VAL A 34 12.81 4.91 -12.76
C VAL A 34 13.57 6.19 -13.05
N VAL A 35 13.27 6.83 -14.17
CA VAL A 35 13.75 8.20 -14.42
C VAL A 35 12.88 9.13 -13.61
N PRO A 36 13.41 9.84 -12.60
CA PRO A 36 12.61 10.69 -11.72
C PRO A 36 11.81 11.72 -12.52
N GLN A 37 10.52 11.79 -12.26
CA GLN A 37 9.60 12.76 -12.83
C GLN A 37 9.17 13.76 -11.75
N ASN A 38 8.79 14.96 -12.15
CA ASN A 38 8.34 15.99 -11.21
C ASN A 38 6.85 15.84 -10.88
N ASP A 39 6.45 14.67 -10.37
CA ASP A 39 5.11 14.44 -9.82
C ASP A 39 5.19 14.32 -8.30
N LYS A 40 4.72 15.38 -7.61
CA LYS A 40 4.77 15.47 -6.14
C LYS A 40 3.99 14.37 -5.42
N ARG A 41 3.08 13.69 -6.11
CA ARG A 41 2.32 12.57 -5.51
C ARG A 41 3.21 11.38 -5.22
N MET A 42 4.32 11.22 -5.96
CA MET A 42 5.31 10.18 -5.71
C MET A 42 5.95 10.29 -4.32
N ASP A 43 6.07 11.52 -3.78
CA ASP A 43 6.64 11.74 -2.44
C ASP A 43 5.76 11.19 -1.31
N HIS A 44 4.50 10.89 -1.60
CA HIS A 44 3.58 10.26 -0.65
C HIS A 44 3.71 8.74 -0.62
N VAL A 45 4.23 8.13 -1.71
CA VAL A 45 4.13 6.70 -1.99
C VAL A 45 5.43 5.98 -1.68
N VAL A 46 5.32 4.75 -1.19
CA VAL A 46 6.47 3.90 -0.88
C VAL A 46 6.27 2.48 -1.42
N VAL A 47 7.38 1.83 -1.76
CA VAL A 47 7.43 0.37 -1.95
C VAL A 47 7.53 -0.29 -0.60
N ILE A 48 6.80 -1.37 -0.41
CA ILE A 48 6.85 -2.21 0.79
C ILE A 48 7.34 -3.59 0.40
N TYR A 49 8.45 -4.03 0.99
CA TYR A 49 8.98 -5.37 0.84
C TYR A 49 8.70 -6.16 2.11
N ASN A 50 7.95 -7.26 1.96
CA ASN A 50 7.71 -8.21 3.03
C ASN A 50 8.85 -9.23 3.07
N PRO A 51 9.41 -9.59 4.23
CA PRO A 51 10.45 -10.63 4.33
C PRO A 51 10.06 -11.99 3.74
N SER A 52 8.75 -12.28 3.62
CA SER A 52 8.26 -13.50 2.93
C SER A 52 8.53 -13.50 1.42
N GLY A 53 8.95 -12.37 0.87
CA GLY A 53 9.24 -12.19 -0.54
C GLY A 53 8.12 -11.54 -1.34
N SER A 54 7.01 -11.14 -0.73
CA SER A 54 5.97 -10.36 -1.39
C SER A 54 6.32 -8.87 -1.44
N LEU A 55 5.74 -8.18 -2.42
CA LEU A 55 5.90 -6.76 -2.65
C LEU A 55 4.53 -6.10 -2.73
N GLY A 56 4.42 -4.91 -2.15
CA GLY A 56 3.23 -4.07 -2.25
C GLY A 56 3.58 -2.59 -2.24
N THR A 57 2.54 -1.81 -2.19
CA THR A 57 2.60 -0.35 -2.13
C THR A 57 2.05 0.13 -0.79
N GLY A 58 2.53 1.26 -0.33
CA GLY A 58 1.93 2.02 0.77
C GLY A 58 2.04 3.51 0.51
N PHE A 59 1.43 4.30 1.37
CA PHE A 59 1.58 5.75 1.32
C PHE A 59 1.47 6.35 2.72
N TYR A 60 2.12 7.48 2.91
CA TYR A 60 2.11 8.20 4.19
C TYR A 60 0.72 8.80 4.46
N VAL A 61 0.16 8.51 5.65
CA VAL A 61 -1.07 9.12 6.19
C VAL A 61 -0.77 10.10 7.32
N THR A 62 0.36 9.92 8.00
CA THR A 62 1.03 10.92 8.84
C THR A 62 2.51 10.94 8.48
N PRO A 63 3.34 11.87 8.99
CA PRO A 63 4.76 11.88 8.67
C PRO A 63 5.50 10.58 8.98
N ASP A 64 4.99 9.77 9.92
CA ASP A 64 5.65 8.56 10.42
C ASP A 64 4.78 7.30 10.38
N LEU A 65 3.58 7.36 9.74
CA LEU A 65 2.70 6.22 9.52
C LEU A 65 2.44 6.01 8.04
N VAL A 66 2.70 4.81 7.58
CA VAL A 66 2.41 4.33 6.22
C VAL A 66 1.18 3.42 6.27
N LEU A 67 0.18 3.73 5.46
CA LEU A 67 -1.00 2.89 5.24
C LEU A 67 -0.74 1.93 4.06
N THR A 68 -1.22 0.70 4.20
CA THR A 68 -1.17 -0.33 3.15
C THR A 68 -2.29 -1.36 3.36
N ASN A 69 -2.34 -2.40 2.53
CA ASN A 69 -3.22 -3.54 2.78
C ASN A 69 -2.64 -4.50 3.84
N TYR A 70 -3.54 -5.20 4.58
CA TYR A 70 -3.14 -6.24 5.51
C TYR A 70 -2.38 -7.38 4.82
N HIS A 71 -2.87 -7.87 3.67
CA HIS A 71 -2.23 -8.98 2.96
C HIS A 71 -0.80 -8.65 2.48
N VAL A 72 -0.45 -7.37 2.34
CA VAL A 72 0.94 -6.95 2.01
C VAL A 72 1.88 -7.20 3.18
N VAL A 73 1.40 -7.06 4.42
CA VAL A 73 2.20 -7.19 5.65
C VAL A 73 2.00 -8.54 6.35
N GLU A 74 1.12 -9.39 5.81
CA GLU A 74 0.75 -10.65 6.43
C GLU A 74 1.98 -11.52 6.76
N GLY A 75 1.98 -12.09 7.97
CA GLY A 75 3.03 -12.97 8.45
C GLY A 75 4.31 -12.29 8.94
N ALA A 76 4.44 -10.96 8.84
CA ALA A 76 5.63 -10.25 9.28
C ALA A 76 5.31 -9.04 10.17
N LYS A 77 6.20 -8.77 11.12
CA LYS A 77 6.10 -7.62 12.03
C LYS A 77 6.87 -6.39 11.55
N PHE A 78 7.85 -6.61 10.69
CA PHE A 78 8.73 -5.56 10.17
C PHE A 78 8.79 -5.65 8.66
N MET A 79 8.77 -4.47 8.03
CA MET A 79 8.83 -4.30 6.58
C MET A 79 10.03 -3.44 6.21
N GLU A 80 10.65 -3.70 5.06
CA GLU A 80 11.53 -2.74 4.43
C GLU A 80 10.68 -1.79 3.58
N ILE A 81 10.97 -0.51 3.68
CA ILE A 81 10.23 0.57 3.02
C ILE A 81 11.20 1.36 2.16
N LYS A 82 10.87 1.53 0.88
CA LYS A 82 11.66 2.34 -0.06
C LYS A 82 10.82 3.51 -0.56
N ALA A 83 11.34 4.72 -0.40
CA ALA A 83 10.70 5.94 -0.88
C ALA A 83 11.12 6.26 -2.33
N TYR A 84 10.38 7.16 -2.98
CA TYR A 84 10.63 7.57 -4.37
C TYR A 84 12.02 8.16 -4.60
N ASN A 85 12.57 8.88 -3.63
CA ASN A 85 13.93 9.41 -3.67
C ASN A 85 15.04 8.34 -3.51
N GLY A 86 14.65 7.06 -3.42
CA GLY A 86 15.56 5.93 -3.26
C GLY A 86 16.00 5.66 -1.82
N SER A 87 15.57 6.47 -0.84
CA SER A 87 15.89 6.19 0.56
C SER A 87 15.15 4.95 1.08
N GLU A 88 15.84 4.15 1.89
CA GLU A 88 15.32 2.91 2.45
C GLU A 88 15.29 2.99 3.97
N THR A 89 14.24 2.48 4.58
CA THR A 89 14.05 2.40 6.04
C THR A 89 13.30 1.14 6.40
N PHE A 90 13.21 0.85 7.71
CA PHE A 90 12.39 -0.23 8.22
C PHE A 90 11.21 0.34 8.99
N GLY A 91 10.06 -0.34 8.85
CA GLY A 91 8.85 -0.01 9.58
C GLY A 91 8.32 -1.20 10.36
N LYS A 92 7.66 -0.92 11.48
CA LYS A 92 6.97 -1.90 12.32
C LYS A 92 5.47 -1.84 12.05
N VAL A 93 4.84 -2.98 11.77
CA VAL A 93 3.38 -3.10 11.71
C VAL A 93 2.81 -2.82 13.10
N VAL A 94 1.96 -1.80 13.22
CA VAL A 94 1.42 -1.32 14.51
C VAL A 94 -0.09 -1.50 14.63
N LYS A 95 -0.81 -1.59 13.51
CA LYS A 95 -2.26 -1.81 13.47
C LYS A 95 -2.64 -2.61 12.24
N THR A 96 -3.62 -3.49 12.37
CA THR A 96 -4.18 -4.28 11.25
C THR A 96 -5.68 -4.46 11.42
N ASP A 97 -6.42 -4.45 10.32
CA ASP A 97 -7.78 -4.96 10.24
C ASP A 97 -7.90 -5.91 9.05
N VAL A 98 -8.05 -7.20 9.36
CA VAL A 98 -8.17 -8.26 8.35
C VAL A 98 -9.48 -8.16 7.57
N ARG A 99 -10.55 -7.63 8.19
CA ARG A 99 -11.88 -7.50 7.59
C ARG A 99 -11.98 -6.34 6.61
N LEU A 100 -11.14 -5.32 6.80
CA LEU A 100 -10.97 -4.20 5.86
C LEU A 100 -9.80 -4.44 4.91
N ASP A 101 -8.94 -5.43 5.21
CA ASP A 101 -7.66 -5.64 4.54
C ASP A 101 -6.76 -4.38 4.59
N LEU A 102 -6.67 -3.74 5.77
CA LEU A 102 -5.85 -2.55 6.00
C LEU A 102 -4.81 -2.79 7.08
N ALA A 103 -3.67 -2.10 6.96
CA ALA A 103 -2.59 -2.13 7.94
C ALA A 103 -1.88 -0.78 8.03
N LEU A 104 -1.35 -0.46 9.22
CA LEU A 104 -0.46 0.68 9.46
C LEU A 104 0.93 0.20 9.84
N ILE A 105 1.93 0.84 9.26
CA ILE A 105 3.34 0.63 9.52
C ILE A 105 3.91 1.92 10.10
N LYS A 106 4.48 1.84 11.30
CA LYS A 106 5.23 2.93 11.92
C LYS A 106 6.65 2.93 11.39
N VAL A 107 7.09 4.05 10.84
CA VAL A 107 8.45 4.23 10.30
C VAL A 107 9.21 5.30 11.10
N GLN A 108 10.54 5.23 11.07
CA GLN A 108 11.39 6.24 11.71
C GLN A 108 11.66 7.42 10.77
N GLN A 109 11.71 7.15 9.47
CA GLN A 109 11.91 8.18 8.47
C GLN A 109 10.64 8.98 8.26
N ILE A 110 10.74 10.30 8.33
CA ILE A 110 9.64 11.22 8.11
C ILE A 110 9.35 11.33 6.60
N GLY A 111 8.09 11.04 6.23
CA GLY A 111 7.60 11.15 4.87
C GLY A 111 6.58 12.28 4.71
N ASN A 112 6.08 12.45 3.50
CA ASN A 112 5.10 13.46 3.14
C ASN A 112 3.68 12.85 3.13
N PRO A 113 2.76 13.21 4.06
CA PRO A 113 1.42 12.64 4.11
C PRO A 113 0.58 13.02 2.89
N ALA A 114 -0.17 12.06 2.35
CA ALA A 114 -1.17 12.32 1.33
C ALA A 114 -2.43 12.95 1.93
N SER A 115 -3.07 13.85 1.19
CA SER A 115 -4.36 14.45 1.58
C SER A 115 -5.51 13.56 1.11
N PHE A 116 -6.49 13.33 2.00
CA PHE A 116 -7.70 12.62 1.64
C PHE A 116 -8.73 13.51 0.97
N PHE A 117 -9.54 12.92 0.11
CA PHE A 117 -10.70 13.52 -0.49
C PHE A 117 -11.80 13.71 0.56
N SER A 118 -12.70 14.64 0.33
CA SER A 118 -13.91 14.83 1.14
C SER A 118 -15.10 15.10 0.24
N GLY A 119 -16.21 14.42 0.47
CA GLY A 119 -17.44 14.57 -0.29
C GLY A 119 -17.78 13.34 -1.16
N SER A 120 -18.80 13.47 -2.00
CA SER A 120 -19.23 12.37 -2.88
C SER A 120 -18.29 12.25 -4.07
N ILE A 121 -17.93 11.00 -4.40
CA ILE A 121 -17.10 10.68 -5.58
C ILE A 121 -18.02 10.53 -6.80
N PRO A 122 -17.91 11.41 -7.83
CA PRO A 122 -18.77 11.30 -9.00
C PRO A 122 -18.37 10.09 -9.88
N LEU A 123 -19.37 9.36 -10.38
CA LEU A 123 -19.13 8.30 -11.35
C LEU A 123 -18.56 8.87 -12.66
N GLY A 124 -17.71 8.13 -13.33
CA GLY A 124 -17.02 8.57 -14.54
C GLY A 124 -15.86 9.53 -14.32
N SER A 125 -15.58 9.93 -13.05
CA SER A 125 -14.41 10.76 -12.75
C SER A 125 -13.13 10.04 -13.13
N THR A 126 -12.20 10.74 -13.78
CA THR A 126 -10.86 10.24 -14.06
C THR A 126 -10.08 10.11 -12.77
N ILE A 127 -9.49 8.94 -12.57
CA ILE A 127 -8.68 8.59 -11.41
C ILE A 127 -7.30 8.07 -11.81
N GLU A 128 -6.36 8.14 -10.91
CA GLU A 128 -5.01 7.63 -11.09
C GLU A 128 -4.59 6.81 -9.87
N ALA A 129 -4.07 5.62 -10.13
CA ALA A 129 -3.47 4.77 -9.11
C ALA A 129 -1.95 4.84 -9.23
N ILE A 130 -1.27 4.97 -8.09
CA ILE A 130 0.19 4.90 -8.03
C ILE A 130 0.58 3.64 -7.27
N GLY A 131 1.55 2.90 -7.82
CA GLY A 131 2.01 1.68 -7.19
C GLY A 131 3.21 1.06 -7.89
N HIS A 132 3.42 -0.24 -7.64
CA HIS A 132 4.61 -0.98 -8.08
C HIS A 132 4.22 -2.27 -8.81
N PRO A 133 3.43 -2.20 -9.92
CA PRO A 133 2.90 -3.37 -10.59
C PRO A 133 4.04 -4.30 -11.03
N LYS A 134 3.98 -5.58 -10.62
CA LYS A 134 4.98 -6.60 -10.98
C LYS A 134 6.43 -6.17 -10.69
N GLY A 135 6.64 -5.29 -9.69
CA GLY A 135 7.96 -4.78 -9.34
C GLY A 135 8.46 -3.59 -10.16
N LEU A 136 7.66 -3.08 -11.10
CA LEU A 136 7.94 -1.81 -11.77
C LEU A 136 7.61 -0.66 -10.83
N GLU A 137 8.63 -0.19 -10.13
CA GLU A 137 8.48 0.79 -9.06
C GLU A 137 7.91 2.13 -9.58
N PHE A 138 7.04 2.75 -8.78
CA PHE A 138 6.49 4.10 -9.00
C PHE A 138 5.81 4.30 -10.36
N SER A 139 4.94 3.35 -10.72
CA SER A 139 4.12 3.41 -11.93
C SER A 139 2.78 4.08 -11.66
N ILE A 140 2.29 4.86 -12.64
CA ILE A 140 0.94 5.45 -12.63
C ILE A 140 0.07 4.68 -13.62
N THR A 141 -1.14 4.30 -13.18
CA THR A 141 -2.21 3.82 -14.06
C THR A 141 -3.41 4.75 -13.96
N ARG A 142 -4.15 4.90 -15.07
CA ARG A 142 -5.31 5.79 -15.15
C ARG A 142 -6.54 5.03 -15.57
N GLY A 143 -7.68 5.43 -15.04
CA GLY A 143 -9.00 4.92 -15.37
C GLY A 143 -10.11 5.85 -14.89
N VAL A 144 -11.30 5.32 -14.74
CA VAL A 144 -12.45 6.05 -14.22
C VAL A 144 -13.07 5.35 -13.02
N VAL A 145 -13.84 6.10 -12.24
CA VAL A 145 -14.75 5.54 -11.22
C VAL A 145 -15.92 4.88 -11.94
N SER A 146 -15.95 3.56 -11.99
CA SER A 146 -17.02 2.81 -12.68
C SER A 146 -18.25 2.63 -11.79
N ALA A 147 -18.08 2.41 -10.48
CA ALA A 147 -19.15 2.28 -9.50
C ALA A 147 -18.63 2.46 -8.06
N ILE A 148 -19.54 2.77 -7.15
CA ILE A 148 -19.33 2.61 -5.69
C ILE A 148 -20.17 1.40 -5.26
N ARG A 149 -19.56 0.45 -4.55
CA ARG A 149 -20.21 -0.80 -4.15
C ARG A 149 -20.06 -1.05 -2.66
N GLU A 150 -21.13 -1.41 -2.01
CA GLU A 150 -21.11 -1.96 -0.66
C GLU A 150 -21.17 -3.49 -0.74
N VAL A 151 -20.25 -4.16 -0.08
CA VAL A 151 -20.12 -5.61 -0.10
C VAL A 151 -20.13 -6.16 1.30
N GLN A 152 -21.10 -7.03 1.59
CA GLN A 152 -21.17 -7.75 2.84
C GLN A 152 -20.09 -8.84 2.86
N ASP A 153 -19.36 -8.94 3.96
CA ASP A 153 -18.32 -9.97 4.17
C ASP A 153 -17.37 -10.12 2.96
N ALA A 154 -16.73 -9.02 2.61
CA ALA A 154 -15.93 -8.87 1.39
C ALA A 154 -14.85 -9.95 1.20
N TYR A 155 -14.37 -10.56 2.30
CA TYR A 155 -13.28 -11.53 2.30
C TYR A 155 -13.67 -12.91 2.86
N GLY A 156 -14.97 -13.17 3.12
CA GLY A 156 -15.47 -14.47 3.56
C GLY A 156 -15.04 -14.88 4.97
N ILE A 157 -14.82 -13.91 5.86
CA ILE A 157 -14.32 -14.13 7.23
C ILE A 157 -15.31 -13.65 8.30
N GLY A 158 -16.59 -13.43 7.95
CA GLY A 158 -17.60 -12.95 8.86
C GLY A 158 -17.51 -11.45 9.16
N GLY A 159 -17.12 -10.67 8.17
CA GLY A 159 -16.90 -9.22 8.29
C GLY A 159 -18.16 -8.37 8.20
N LYS A 160 -17.99 -7.08 8.48
CA LYS A 160 -18.98 -6.03 8.24
C LYS A 160 -19.09 -5.74 6.72
N LYS A 161 -20.06 -4.92 6.37
CA LYS A 161 -20.17 -4.32 5.04
C LYS A 161 -18.96 -3.38 4.81
N VAL A 162 -18.32 -3.51 3.66
CA VAL A 162 -17.18 -2.68 3.24
C VAL A 162 -17.55 -1.97 1.94
N THR A 163 -17.25 -0.67 1.87
CA THR A 163 -17.47 0.14 0.66
C THR A 163 -16.23 0.12 -0.22
N PHE A 164 -16.43 -0.16 -1.49
CA PHE A 164 -15.39 -0.20 -2.51
C PHE A 164 -15.67 0.78 -3.66
N ILE A 165 -14.61 1.32 -4.22
CA ILE A 165 -14.59 1.99 -5.51
C ILE A 165 -14.24 0.95 -6.57
N GLN A 166 -15.14 0.74 -7.53
CA GLN A 166 -14.85 -0.04 -8.74
C GLN A 166 -14.25 0.89 -9.80
N THR A 167 -13.20 0.43 -10.47
CA THR A 167 -12.51 1.17 -11.54
C THR A 167 -12.05 0.21 -12.64
N ASP A 168 -11.81 0.76 -13.83
CA ASP A 168 -11.17 0.09 -14.96
C ASP A 168 -9.66 0.38 -15.04
N ALA A 169 -9.12 1.16 -14.11
CA ALA A 169 -7.67 1.35 -14.00
C ALA A 169 -6.96 0.01 -13.82
N ALA A 170 -5.87 -0.21 -14.54
CA ALA A 170 -5.10 -1.44 -14.44
C ALA A 170 -4.42 -1.56 -13.07
N LEU A 171 -5.00 -2.36 -12.17
CA LEU A 171 -4.44 -2.71 -10.87
C LEU A 171 -3.91 -4.14 -10.91
N ASN A 172 -2.60 -4.29 -10.87
CA ASN A 172 -1.89 -5.57 -10.86
C ASN A 172 -1.26 -5.85 -9.49
N SER A 173 -0.77 -7.08 -9.29
CA SER A 173 0.07 -7.44 -8.15
C SER A 173 1.18 -6.41 -7.96
N GLY A 174 1.32 -5.89 -6.73
CA GLY A 174 2.23 -4.80 -6.39
C GLY A 174 1.55 -3.42 -6.28
N ASN A 175 0.38 -3.19 -6.88
CA ASN A 175 -0.42 -1.97 -6.66
C ASN A 175 -1.20 -2.00 -5.34
N SER A 176 -1.39 -3.19 -4.74
CA SER A 176 -2.09 -3.35 -3.46
C SER A 176 -1.49 -2.48 -2.37
N GLY A 177 -2.35 -1.78 -1.64
CA GLY A 177 -2.00 -0.85 -0.57
C GLY A 177 -1.65 0.55 -1.03
N GLY A 178 -1.51 0.77 -2.34
CA GLY A 178 -1.25 2.08 -2.93
C GLY A 178 -2.48 2.98 -2.96
N PRO A 179 -2.28 4.30 -3.10
CA PRO A 179 -3.37 5.26 -3.16
C PRO A 179 -4.05 5.27 -4.53
N LEU A 180 -5.39 5.45 -4.51
CA LEU A 180 -6.20 5.84 -5.65
C LEU A 180 -6.49 7.34 -5.55
N PHE A 181 -6.08 8.12 -6.53
CA PHE A 181 -6.21 9.57 -6.53
C PHE A 181 -7.35 10.08 -7.42
N LEU A 182 -8.08 11.06 -6.92
CA LEU A 182 -8.94 11.96 -7.67
C LEU A 182 -8.51 13.40 -7.38
N ASN A 183 -8.10 14.14 -8.40
CA ASN A 183 -7.63 15.54 -8.24
C ASN A 183 -6.53 15.69 -7.17
N ASN A 184 -5.53 14.81 -7.19
CA ASN A 184 -4.40 14.74 -6.24
C ASN A 184 -4.80 14.47 -4.78
N LYS A 185 -6.03 14.02 -4.52
CA LYS A 185 -6.49 13.59 -3.18
C LYS A 185 -6.83 12.12 -3.19
N VAL A 186 -6.50 11.43 -2.11
CA VAL A 186 -6.76 9.99 -1.96
C VAL A 186 -8.25 9.77 -1.78
N ILE A 187 -8.85 8.97 -2.68
CA ILE A 187 -10.23 8.51 -2.59
C ILE A 187 -10.35 7.05 -2.14
N GLY A 188 -9.24 6.30 -2.15
CA GLY A 188 -9.24 4.89 -1.74
C GLY A 188 -7.85 4.27 -1.69
N VAL A 189 -7.82 3.02 -1.22
CA VAL A 189 -6.63 2.16 -1.16
C VAL A 189 -6.81 1.01 -2.14
N ASN A 190 -5.90 0.88 -3.10
CA ASN A 190 -5.96 -0.16 -4.13
C ASN A 190 -5.91 -1.56 -3.50
N ASN A 191 -6.79 -2.45 -3.98
CA ASN A 191 -6.90 -3.80 -3.46
C ASN A 191 -7.14 -4.79 -4.59
N ASN A 192 -6.11 -5.55 -4.97
CA ASN A 192 -6.24 -6.56 -6.04
C ASN A 192 -6.62 -7.96 -5.52
N LYS A 193 -6.66 -8.19 -4.20
CA LYS A 193 -7.07 -9.47 -3.61
C LYS A 193 -8.50 -9.88 -3.96
N ARG A 194 -9.35 -8.91 -4.30
CA ARG A 194 -10.76 -9.10 -4.56
C ARG A 194 -11.08 -9.58 -5.97
N VAL A 195 -10.18 -9.38 -6.91
CA VAL A 195 -10.37 -9.77 -8.33
C VAL A 195 -9.41 -10.90 -8.64
N GLY A 196 -9.90 -11.96 -9.29
CA GLY A 196 -9.06 -13.03 -9.80
C GLY A 196 -8.03 -12.49 -10.82
N GLU A 197 -6.91 -13.16 -10.99
CA GLU A 197 -5.78 -12.69 -11.79
C GLU A 197 -6.09 -12.44 -13.29
N ASP A 198 -7.22 -12.94 -13.79
CA ASP A 198 -7.55 -12.95 -15.23
C ASP A 198 -8.75 -12.05 -15.61
N VAL A 199 -9.13 -11.07 -14.77
CA VAL A 199 -10.26 -10.18 -15.06
C VAL A 199 -9.75 -8.80 -15.49
N GLU A 200 -9.74 -8.54 -16.79
CA GLU A 200 -9.37 -7.23 -17.32
C GLU A 200 -10.51 -6.19 -17.14
N GLY A 201 -10.11 -4.94 -16.90
CA GLY A 201 -11.05 -3.81 -16.80
C GLY A 201 -11.94 -3.80 -15.55
N LEU A 202 -11.61 -4.63 -14.55
CA LEU A 202 -12.33 -4.68 -13.28
C LEU A 202 -11.34 -4.67 -12.12
N ALA A 203 -11.29 -3.58 -11.40
CA ALA A 203 -10.44 -3.42 -10.22
C ALA A 203 -11.21 -2.73 -9.09
N PHE A 204 -10.71 -2.90 -7.86
CA PHE A 204 -11.35 -2.36 -6.67
C PHE A 204 -10.34 -1.63 -5.78
N SER A 205 -10.82 -0.55 -5.14
CA SER A 205 -10.10 0.14 -4.08
C SER A 205 -11.03 0.29 -2.87
N ILE A 206 -10.48 0.14 -1.67
CA ILE A 206 -11.21 0.36 -0.42
C ILE A 206 -11.52 1.86 -0.33
N HIS A 207 -12.79 2.21 -0.14
CA HIS A 207 -13.23 3.60 -0.13
C HIS A 207 -12.60 4.40 1.02
N TYR A 208 -12.29 5.67 0.80
CA TYR A 208 -11.60 6.50 1.80
C TYR A 208 -12.35 6.62 3.14
N HIS A 209 -13.69 6.54 3.16
CA HIS A 209 -14.45 6.52 4.42
C HIS A 209 -14.12 5.31 5.31
N GLU A 210 -13.88 4.13 4.72
CA GLU A 210 -13.44 2.94 5.46
C GLU A 210 -12.06 3.17 6.06
N VAL A 211 -11.19 3.84 5.28
CA VAL A 211 -9.84 4.21 5.72
C VAL A 211 -9.90 5.21 6.88
N GLU A 212 -10.72 6.25 6.77
CA GLU A 212 -10.90 7.24 7.85
C GLU A 212 -11.41 6.59 9.14
N ASN A 213 -12.36 5.65 9.03
CA ASN A 213 -12.85 4.91 10.18
C ASN A 213 -11.75 4.07 10.81
N PHE A 214 -11.00 3.33 9.98
CA PHE A 214 -9.85 2.55 10.44
C PHE A 214 -8.80 3.42 11.15
N LEU A 215 -8.53 4.62 10.64
CA LEU A 215 -7.54 5.53 11.23
C LEU A 215 -8.00 6.14 12.57
N LYS A 216 -9.33 6.31 12.77
CA LYS A 216 -9.93 6.88 13.99
C LYS A 216 -10.07 5.87 15.14
N GLU A 217 -10.15 4.59 14.84
CA GLU A 217 -10.19 3.55 15.87
C GLU A 217 -8.87 3.54 16.66
N ASP A 218 -8.94 3.46 17.99
CA ASP A 218 -7.75 3.41 18.85
C ASP A 218 -6.89 2.17 18.57
N PHE A 219 -5.58 2.31 18.84
CA PHE A 219 -4.58 1.25 18.67
C PHE A 219 -4.72 0.15 19.72
#